data_873ed30ed860d56fdd9bcfe7afe1312e
#
_entry.id   873ed30ed860d56fdd9bcfe7afe1312e
#
_cell.length_a   1.000
_cell.length_b   1.000
_cell.length_c   1.000
_cell.angle_alpha   90.00
_cell.angle_beta   90.00
_cell.angle_gamma   90.00
#
_symmetry.space_group_name_H-M   'P 1'
#
loop_
_entity.id
_entity.type
_entity.pdbx_description
1 polymer ?
#
loop_
_entity_poly.entity_id
_entity_poly.type
_entity_poly.pdbx_seq_one_letter_code
_entity_poly.pdbx_strand_id
1 'polypeptide(L)'
;TPWQEVPTLYGKLAGMSSPKMCLRWMILTCVRSAGCLGARFDEIDGDVWTVPADRIKGMRGKVQPFRVPLGDEAGQMIETARKVNDTYLFPSYRKRGGHITEAALRKELAAHDEAGRPHGFRSSFRTWAEETGQPWDVAETVLGHQFKSKVERAYARSDLLDRRRILMEMWTAHVTQTSADVIKLRG
;
A
#
# COMPACT_ATOMS: atom_id res chain seq x y z
N THR A 1 5.78 11.17 -8.52
CA THR A 1 7.07 10.48 -8.74
C THR A 1 6.91 9.54 -9.92
N PRO A 2 7.69 9.65 -11.00
CA PRO A 2 7.79 8.62 -12.05
C PRO A 2 8.07 7.26 -11.42
N TRP A 3 7.49 6.21 -11.96
CA TRP A 3 7.63 4.88 -11.33
C TRP A 3 9.09 4.38 -11.34
N GLN A 4 9.89 4.79 -12.30
CA GLN A 4 11.33 4.48 -12.40
C GLN A 4 12.12 5.08 -11.22
N GLU A 5 11.65 6.17 -10.65
CA GLU A 5 12.30 6.87 -9.53
C GLU A 5 11.80 6.40 -8.15
N VAL A 6 10.71 5.64 -8.11
CA VAL A 6 10.14 5.12 -6.85
C VAL A 6 11.15 4.30 -6.05
N PRO A 7 11.98 3.42 -6.63
CA PRO A 7 13.02 2.69 -5.88
C PRO A 7 14.01 3.62 -5.17
N THR A 8 14.46 4.67 -5.84
CA THR A 8 15.38 5.67 -5.26
C THR A 8 14.73 6.39 -4.08
N LEU A 9 13.47 6.83 -4.23
CA LEU A 9 12.73 7.45 -3.15
C LEU A 9 12.50 6.47 -1.98
N TYR A 10 12.15 5.23 -2.28
CA TYR A 10 11.95 4.20 -1.27
C TYR A 10 13.20 3.99 -0.40
N GLY A 11 14.38 3.98 -1.02
CA GLY A 11 15.67 3.93 -0.33
C GLY A 11 15.91 5.16 0.56
N LYS A 12 15.61 6.38 0.07
CA LYS A 12 15.70 7.62 0.88
C LYS A 12 14.76 7.62 2.10
N LEU A 13 13.64 6.92 2.02
CA LEU A 13 12.71 6.75 3.12
C LEU A 13 13.12 5.65 4.11
N ALA A 14 14.32 5.10 4.00
CA ALA A 14 14.83 4.15 4.98
C ALA A 14 14.85 4.76 6.38
N GLY A 15 14.47 3.97 7.41
CA GLY A 15 14.45 4.39 8.81
C GLY A 15 13.13 4.07 9.51
N MET A 16 13.12 4.26 10.83
CA MET A 16 12.04 3.79 11.72
C MET A 16 11.04 4.90 12.11
N SER A 17 11.18 6.13 11.60
CA SER A 17 10.19 7.15 11.93
C SER A 17 8.82 6.81 11.32
N SER A 18 7.75 7.05 12.06
CA SER A 18 6.38 6.75 11.61
C SER A 18 6.04 7.37 10.24
N PRO A 19 6.44 8.61 9.91
CA PRO A 19 6.21 9.16 8.57
C PRO A 19 6.92 8.38 7.46
N LYS A 20 8.19 8.03 7.64
CA LYS A 20 8.96 7.24 6.67
C LYS A 20 8.35 5.87 6.47
N MET A 21 8.07 5.17 7.55
CA MET A 21 7.44 3.85 7.52
C MET A 21 6.07 3.90 6.82
N CYS A 22 5.24 4.90 7.12
CA CYS A 22 3.93 5.03 6.50
C CYS A 22 4.04 5.32 4.98
N LEU A 23 4.97 6.15 4.54
CA LEU A 23 5.21 6.40 3.12
C LEU A 23 5.67 5.12 2.40
N ARG A 24 6.61 4.37 2.98
CA ARG A 24 7.01 3.07 2.44
C ARG A 24 5.85 2.09 2.37
N TRP A 25 5.03 2.03 3.42
CA TRP A 25 3.81 1.22 3.44
C TRP A 25 2.84 1.61 2.33
N MET A 26 2.63 2.91 2.10
CA MET A 26 1.78 3.41 1.01
C MET A 26 2.32 3.02 -0.36
N ILE A 27 3.63 3.06 -0.56
CA ILE A 27 4.28 2.61 -1.80
C ILE A 27 4.03 1.11 -2.01
N LEU A 28 4.29 0.29 -1.00
CA LEU A 28 4.16 -1.17 -1.09
C LEU A 28 2.71 -1.63 -1.27
N THR A 29 1.75 -1.00 -0.60
CA THR A 29 0.35 -1.46 -0.56
C THR A 29 -0.55 -0.77 -1.57
N CYS A 30 -0.12 0.35 -2.14
CA CYS A 30 -0.93 1.21 -3.01
C CYS A 30 -2.25 1.69 -2.38
N VAL A 31 -2.41 1.61 -1.06
CA VAL A 31 -3.58 2.08 -0.33
C VAL A 31 -3.53 3.61 -0.16
N ARG A 32 -4.68 4.26 -0.16
CA ARG A 32 -4.79 5.72 0.04
C ARG A 32 -4.32 6.13 1.43
N SER A 33 -3.81 7.36 1.57
CA SER A 33 -3.29 7.89 2.83
C SER A 33 -4.27 7.72 4.00
N ALA A 34 -5.56 8.01 3.78
CA ALA A 34 -6.59 7.84 4.81
C ALA A 34 -6.68 6.39 5.36
N GLY A 35 -6.49 5.38 4.50
CA GLY A 35 -6.43 3.98 4.92
C GLY A 35 -5.17 3.64 5.70
N CYS A 36 -4.02 4.20 5.28
CA CYS A 36 -2.72 3.89 5.86
C CYS A 36 -2.47 4.57 7.20
N LEU A 37 -2.82 5.86 7.33
CA LEU A 37 -2.50 6.67 8.51
C LEU A 37 -2.93 6.02 9.84
N GLY A 38 -4.12 5.44 9.87
CA GLY A 38 -4.67 4.78 11.05
C GLY A 38 -4.55 3.26 11.03
N ALA A 39 -3.61 2.68 10.27
CA ALA A 39 -3.42 1.23 10.21
C ALA A 39 -3.07 0.65 11.59
N ARG A 40 -3.76 -0.45 11.96
CA ARG A 40 -3.66 -1.09 13.27
C ARG A 40 -3.21 -2.54 13.14
N PHE A 41 -2.59 -3.07 14.19
CA PHE A 41 -2.14 -4.45 14.19
C PHE A 41 -3.28 -5.47 14.22
N ASP A 42 -4.42 -5.12 14.81
CA ASP A 42 -5.61 -5.99 14.87
C ASP A 42 -6.36 -6.10 13.52
N GLU A 43 -5.93 -5.34 12.51
CA GLU A 43 -6.43 -5.42 11.13
C GLU A 43 -5.63 -6.39 10.26
N ILE A 44 -4.55 -6.95 10.80
CA ILE A 44 -3.61 -7.81 10.08
C ILE A 44 -3.79 -9.26 10.55
N ASP A 45 -4.13 -10.12 9.62
CA ASP A 45 -4.25 -11.56 9.83
C ASP A 45 -3.29 -12.28 8.84
N GLY A 46 -2.23 -12.88 9.40
CA GLY A 46 -1.15 -13.46 8.61
C GLY A 46 -0.54 -12.45 7.65
N ASP A 47 -0.64 -12.73 6.38
CA ASP A 47 -0.13 -11.91 5.27
C ASP A 47 -1.22 -11.06 4.58
N VAL A 48 -2.33 -10.78 5.26
CA VAL A 48 -3.43 -9.97 4.75
C VAL A 48 -3.75 -8.83 5.72
N TRP A 49 -3.71 -7.62 5.23
CA TRP A 49 -4.23 -6.44 5.92
C TRP A 49 -5.64 -6.11 5.45
N THR A 50 -6.60 -6.04 6.36
CA THR A 50 -8.00 -5.66 6.06
C THR A 50 -8.24 -4.21 6.44
N VAL A 51 -8.26 -3.31 5.46
CA VAL A 51 -8.59 -1.90 5.66
C VAL A 51 -10.07 -1.77 5.97
N PRO A 52 -10.47 -1.20 7.14
CA PRO A 52 -11.87 -1.03 7.50
C PRO A 52 -12.61 -0.08 6.55
N ALA A 53 -13.90 -0.32 6.37
CA ALA A 53 -14.75 0.43 5.43
C ALA A 53 -14.84 1.94 5.72
N ASP A 54 -14.75 2.34 6.98
CA ASP A 54 -14.80 3.75 7.42
C ASP A 54 -13.58 4.56 6.99
N ARG A 55 -12.45 3.90 6.69
CA ARG A 55 -11.24 4.53 6.14
C ARG A 55 -11.12 4.46 4.62
N ILE A 56 -12.10 3.86 3.95
CA ILE A 56 -12.14 3.76 2.49
C ILE A 56 -13.03 4.86 1.94
N LYS A 57 -12.53 5.58 0.91
CA LYS A 57 -13.33 6.64 0.26
C LYS A 57 -14.53 6.03 -0.46
N GLY A 58 -15.72 6.48 -0.11
CA GLY A 58 -16.97 6.08 -0.73
C GLY A 58 -18.20 6.53 0.07
N MET A 59 -19.38 6.13 -0.35
CA MET A 59 -20.62 6.44 0.35
C MET A 59 -20.74 5.58 1.60
N ARG A 60 -20.94 6.18 2.76
CA ARG A 60 -21.09 5.49 4.05
C ARG A 60 -22.17 4.40 3.95
N GLY A 61 -21.87 3.21 4.43
CA GLY A 61 -22.75 2.04 4.37
C GLY A 61 -22.76 1.27 3.02
N LYS A 62 -22.08 1.78 1.99
CA LYS A 62 -21.93 1.08 0.68
C LYS A 62 -20.51 0.58 0.41
N VAL A 63 -19.56 0.95 1.25
CA VAL A 63 -18.16 0.53 1.13
C VAL A 63 -17.96 -0.72 1.97
N GLN A 64 -17.28 -1.71 1.40
CA GLN A 64 -16.87 -2.93 2.11
C GLN A 64 -15.42 -2.79 2.59
N PRO A 65 -15.01 -3.51 3.65
CA PRO A 65 -13.61 -3.63 4.01
C PRO A 65 -12.77 -4.10 2.81
N PHE A 66 -11.53 -3.67 2.75
CA PHE A 66 -10.65 -3.95 1.62
C PHE A 66 -9.44 -4.75 2.06
N ARG A 67 -9.32 -5.99 1.57
CA ARG A 67 -8.20 -6.87 1.87
C ARG A 67 -7.01 -6.52 0.97
N VAL A 68 -5.84 -6.42 1.57
CA VAL A 68 -4.56 -6.08 0.91
C VAL A 68 -3.57 -7.20 1.18
N PRO A 69 -3.07 -7.90 0.16
CA PRO A 69 -2.02 -8.89 0.35
C PRO A 69 -0.71 -8.19 0.71
N LEU A 70 0.00 -8.73 1.69
CA LEU A 70 1.27 -8.22 2.20
C LEU A 70 2.39 -9.17 1.81
N GLY A 71 3.48 -8.63 1.25
CA GLY A 71 4.71 -9.36 1.00
C GLY A 71 5.69 -9.27 2.19
N ASP A 72 6.83 -9.94 2.07
CA ASP A 72 7.85 -10.06 3.12
C ASP A 72 8.35 -8.70 3.63
N GLU A 73 8.56 -7.73 2.75
CA GLU A 73 9.01 -6.39 3.11
C GLU A 73 8.00 -5.68 4.04
N ALA A 74 6.70 -5.83 3.75
CA ALA A 74 5.64 -5.31 4.61
C ALA A 74 5.60 -6.07 5.95
N GLY A 75 5.82 -7.37 5.95
CA GLY A 75 5.95 -8.20 7.16
C GLY A 75 7.07 -7.71 8.07
N GLN A 76 8.26 -7.45 7.53
CA GLN A 76 9.39 -6.90 8.28
C GLN A 76 9.08 -5.52 8.89
N MET A 77 8.33 -4.69 8.16
CA MET A 77 7.87 -3.40 8.68
C MET A 77 6.90 -3.56 9.86
N ILE A 78 6.00 -4.53 9.82
CA ILE A 78 5.07 -4.85 10.92
C ILE A 78 5.85 -5.26 12.16
N GLU A 79 6.80 -6.19 12.03
CA GLU A 79 7.65 -6.64 13.13
C GLU A 79 8.45 -5.49 13.75
N THR A 80 8.93 -4.57 12.92
CA THR A 80 9.64 -3.38 13.38
C THR A 80 8.71 -2.42 14.14
N ALA A 81 7.49 -2.20 13.63
CA ALA A 81 6.51 -1.33 14.26
C ALA A 81 6.01 -1.88 15.61
N ARG A 82 5.83 -3.20 15.75
CA ARG A 82 5.42 -3.87 16.99
C ARG A 82 6.38 -3.62 18.15
N LYS A 83 7.66 -3.39 17.88
CA LYS A 83 8.66 -3.06 18.91
C LYS A 83 8.47 -1.66 19.53
N VAL A 84 7.67 -0.82 18.89
CA VAL A 84 7.50 0.59 19.25
C VAL A 84 6.09 0.91 19.77
N ASN A 85 5.08 0.20 19.31
CA ASN A 85 3.67 0.45 19.64
C ASN A 85 2.85 -0.83 19.58
N ASP A 86 1.79 -0.90 20.40
CA ASP A 86 0.92 -2.08 20.48
C ASP A 86 -0.38 -1.92 19.68
N THR A 87 -0.68 -0.74 19.19
CA THR A 87 -1.97 -0.43 18.57
C THR A 87 -1.83 -0.04 17.11
N TYR A 88 -1.01 0.96 16.82
CA TYR A 88 -0.86 1.55 15.48
C TYR A 88 0.48 1.18 14.84
N LEU A 89 0.48 0.87 13.55
CA LEU A 89 1.71 0.71 12.78
C LEU A 89 2.51 2.02 12.73
N PHE A 90 1.82 3.17 12.71
CA PHE A 90 2.42 4.49 12.56
C PHE A 90 1.95 5.42 13.68
N PRO A 91 2.43 5.21 14.92
CA PRO A 91 2.02 6.00 16.07
C PRO A 91 2.48 7.46 15.96
N SER A 92 1.72 8.36 16.58
CA SER A 92 2.11 9.76 16.72
C SER A 92 2.80 9.97 18.06
N TYR A 93 4.03 10.50 18.04
CA TYR A 93 4.73 10.89 19.26
C TYR A 93 4.19 12.20 19.85
N ARG A 94 3.47 13.00 19.05
CA ARG A 94 2.87 14.26 19.52
C ARG A 94 1.51 14.08 20.17
N LYS A 95 0.78 13.04 19.79
CA LYS A 95 -0.55 12.72 20.32
C LYS A 95 -0.50 11.33 20.94
N ARG A 96 -0.43 11.27 22.27
CA ARG A 96 -0.41 10.00 23.01
C ARG A 96 -1.65 9.16 22.63
N GLY A 97 -1.42 7.91 22.26
CA GLY A 97 -2.50 6.99 21.84
C GLY A 97 -3.12 7.30 20.48
N GLY A 98 -2.49 8.13 19.65
CA GLY A 98 -2.93 8.43 18.29
C GLY A 98 -1.94 8.00 17.22
N HIS A 99 -2.32 8.19 15.96
CA HIS A 99 -1.49 7.95 14.80
C HIS A 99 -1.04 9.26 14.14
N ILE A 100 -0.08 9.20 13.21
CA ILE A 100 0.43 10.34 12.45
C ILE A 100 -0.65 10.96 11.54
N THR A 101 -0.38 12.15 11.04
CA THR A 101 -1.27 12.91 10.16
C THR A 101 -0.72 12.99 8.73
N GLU A 102 -1.57 13.32 7.78
CA GLU A 102 -1.14 13.55 6.38
C GLU A 102 -0.13 14.70 6.25
N ALA A 103 -0.21 15.71 7.14
CA ALA A 103 0.77 16.79 7.19
C ALA A 103 2.18 16.27 7.54
N ALA A 104 2.29 15.24 8.38
CA ALA A 104 3.58 14.61 8.68
C ALA A 104 4.17 13.91 7.46
N LEU A 105 3.33 13.25 6.65
CA LEU A 105 3.77 12.62 5.40
C LEU A 105 4.27 13.65 4.38
N ARG A 106 3.53 14.75 4.21
CA ARG A 106 3.94 15.83 3.30
C ARG A 106 5.24 16.50 3.73
N LYS A 107 5.42 16.70 5.04
CA LYS A 107 6.67 17.25 5.58
C LYS A 107 7.85 16.31 5.33
N GLU A 108 7.65 15.00 5.48
CA GLU A 108 8.70 14.02 5.21
C GLU A 108 9.08 14.00 3.72
N LEU A 109 8.12 13.99 2.80
CA LEU A 109 8.39 14.06 1.35
C LEU A 109 9.16 15.34 0.98
N ALA A 110 8.75 16.49 1.50
CA ALA A 110 9.43 17.76 1.25
C ALA A 110 10.88 17.75 1.74
N ALA A 111 11.20 17.02 2.80
CA ALA A 111 12.57 16.87 3.31
C ALA A 111 13.48 16.05 2.37
N HIS A 112 12.91 15.37 1.40
CA HIS A 112 13.61 14.59 0.38
C HIS A 112 13.55 15.23 -1.02
N ASP A 113 13.20 16.52 -1.11
CA ASP A 113 13.00 17.29 -2.36
C ASP A 113 11.92 16.67 -3.27
N GLU A 114 11.02 15.89 -2.68
CA GLU A 114 9.92 15.25 -3.41
C GLU A 114 8.70 16.17 -3.42
N ALA A 115 8.46 16.83 -4.55
CA ALA A 115 7.30 17.71 -4.75
C ALA A 115 5.98 16.94 -4.86
N GLY A 116 6.05 15.61 -4.99
CA GLY A 116 4.90 14.73 -5.12
C GLY A 116 4.03 14.72 -3.85
N ARG A 117 2.76 14.38 -4.04
CA ARG A 117 1.86 14.11 -2.91
C ARG A 117 1.86 12.60 -2.63
N PRO A 118 1.64 12.14 -1.38
CA PRO A 118 1.57 10.72 -1.04
C PRO A 118 0.61 9.92 -1.94
N HIS A 119 -0.46 10.54 -2.41
CA HIS A 119 -1.41 9.94 -3.36
C HIS A 119 -0.79 9.61 -4.73
N GLY A 120 0.27 10.29 -5.14
CA GLY A 120 0.95 10.11 -6.42
C GLY A 120 1.55 8.71 -6.61
N PHE A 121 1.90 8.01 -5.55
CA PHE A 121 2.44 6.64 -5.63
C PHE A 121 1.49 5.64 -6.31
N ARG A 122 0.20 5.86 -6.18
CA ARG A 122 -0.83 5.05 -6.85
C ARG A 122 -0.81 5.26 -8.37
N SER A 123 -0.52 6.48 -8.81
CA SER A 123 -0.33 6.79 -10.23
C SER A 123 0.97 6.15 -10.75
N SER A 124 2.04 6.18 -9.94
CA SER A 124 3.30 5.49 -10.28
C SER A 124 3.09 3.99 -10.47
N PHE A 125 2.41 3.33 -9.53
CA PHE A 125 2.05 1.92 -9.66
C PHE A 125 1.20 1.65 -10.91
N ARG A 126 0.16 2.50 -11.16
CA ARG A 126 -0.73 2.32 -12.31
C ARG A 126 0.04 2.39 -13.63
N THR A 127 0.92 3.40 -13.78
CA THR A 127 1.74 3.57 -14.97
C THR A 127 2.74 2.42 -15.12
N TRP A 128 3.39 2.00 -14.03
CA TRP A 128 4.25 0.82 -14.03
C TRP A 128 3.52 -0.43 -14.51
N ALA A 129 2.34 -0.69 -13.98
CA ALA A 129 1.55 -1.86 -14.36
C ALA A 129 1.17 -1.83 -15.84
N GLU A 130 0.78 -0.68 -16.36
CA GLU A 130 0.44 -0.49 -17.78
C GLU A 130 1.66 -0.67 -18.69
N GLU A 131 2.78 0.01 -18.39
CA GLU A 131 3.99 -0.04 -19.22
C GLU A 131 4.71 -1.39 -19.17
N THR A 132 4.54 -2.17 -18.10
CA THR A 132 5.09 -3.53 -17.97
C THR A 132 4.11 -4.63 -18.39
N GLY A 133 2.96 -4.28 -18.95
CA GLY A 133 1.99 -5.25 -19.49
C GLY A 133 1.26 -6.07 -18.41
N GLN A 134 1.10 -5.55 -17.21
CA GLN A 134 0.40 -6.25 -16.13
C GLN A 134 -1.13 -6.29 -16.39
N PRO A 135 -1.85 -7.32 -15.91
CA PRO A 135 -3.29 -7.42 -16.09
C PRO A 135 -4.03 -6.21 -15.54
N TRP A 136 -4.74 -5.49 -16.40
CA TRP A 136 -5.42 -4.24 -16.06
C TRP A 136 -6.46 -4.42 -14.94
N ASP A 137 -7.25 -5.49 -15.00
CA ASP A 137 -8.28 -5.81 -14.00
C ASP A 137 -7.69 -6.01 -12.59
N VAL A 138 -6.55 -6.66 -12.52
CA VAL A 138 -5.83 -6.88 -11.25
C VAL A 138 -5.28 -5.57 -10.73
N ALA A 139 -4.63 -4.76 -11.58
CA ALA A 139 -4.06 -3.46 -11.19
C ALA A 139 -5.14 -2.48 -10.68
N GLU A 140 -6.30 -2.41 -11.36
CA GLU A 140 -7.44 -1.59 -10.91
C GLU A 140 -8.00 -2.09 -9.57
N THR A 141 -8.03 -3.42 -9.36
CA THR A 141 -8.47 -4.00 -8.10
C THR A 141 -7.50 -3.69 -6.95
N VAL A 142 -6.18 -3.73 -7.19
CA VAL A 142 -5.16 -3.26 -6.22
C VAL A 142 -5.43 -1.82 -5.79
N LEU A 143 -5.78 -0.97 -6.73
CA LEU A 143 -6.11 0.43 -6.46
C LEU A 143 -7.48 0.62 -5.78
N GLY A 144 -8.25 -0.44 -5.56
CA GLY A 144 -9.61 -0.36 -5.00
C GLY A 144 -10.54 0.48 -5.86
N HIS A 145 -10.33 0.47 -7.17
CA HIS A 145 -11.26 1.09 -8.10
C HIS A 145 -12.43 0.15 -8.34
N GLN A 146 -13.65 0.69 -8.24
CA GLN A 146 -14.85 -0.07 -8.54
C GLN A 146 -15.04 -0.15 -10.07
N PHE A 147 -15.25 -1.33 -10.58
CA PHE A 147 -15.66 -1.52 -11.98
C PHE A 147 -17.00 -0.85 -12.23
N LYS A 148 -17.06 0.03 -13.23
CA LYS A 148 -18.23 0.89 -13.49
C LYS A 148 -19.37 0.17 -14.19
N SER A 149 -19.09 -0.88 -14.96
CA SER A 149 -20.13 -1.57 -15.73
C SER A 149 -20.78 -2.73 -14.97
N LYS A 150 -22.05 -3.02 -15.28
CA LYS A 150 -22.76 -4.20 -14.75
C LYS A 150 -22.08 -5.51 -15.16
N VAL A 151 -21.49 -5.53 -16.36
CA VAL A 151 -20.79 -6.70 -16.92
C VAL A 151 -19.48 -6.95 -16.15
N GLU A 152 -18.66 -5.92 -15.93
CA GLU A 152 -17.43 -6.03 -15.15
C GLU A 152 -17.70 -6.49 -13.71
N ARG A 153 -18.77 -5.99 -13.07
CA ARG A 153 -19.19 -6.42 -11.72
C ARG A 153 -19.65 -7.87 -11.67
N ALA A 154 -20.24 -8.40 -12.74
CA ALA A 154 -20.65 -9.80 -12.80
C ALA A 154 -19.45 -10.76 -12.87
N TYR A 155 -18.33 -10.32 -13.47
CA TYR A 155 -17.07 -11.07 -13.48
C TYR A 155 -16.23 -10.88 -12.21
N ALA A 156 -16.40 -9.76 -11.49
CA ALA A 156 -15.67 -9.45 -10.26
C ALA A 156 -16.31 -10.11 -9.01
N ARG A 157 -16.62 -11.41 -9.06
CA ARG A 157 -17.17 -12.17 -7.92
C ARG A 157 -16.16 -12.42 -6.79
N SER A 158 -14.88 -12.22 -7.05
CA SER A 158 -13.81 -12.31 -6.04
C SER A 158 -13.03 -11.00 -5.98
N ASP A 159 -12.36 -10.74 -4.86
CA ASP A 159 -11.46 -9.61 -4.72
C ASP A 159 -10.08 -9.86 -5.36
N LEU A 160 -9.92 -10.95 -6.12
CA LEU A 160 -8.72 -11.38 -6.82
C LEU A 160 -7.46 -11.42 -5.92
N LEU A 161 -7.60 -11.77 -4.63
CA LEU A 161 -6.53 -11.64 -3.63
C LEU A 161 -5.25 -12.32 -4.09
N ASP A 162 -5.32 -13.57 -4.59
CA ASP A 162 -4.12 -14.32 -5.00
C ASP A 162 -3.45 -13.70 -6.23
N ARG A 163 -4.23 -13.26 -7.23
CA ARG A 163 -3.69 -12.56 -8.41
C ARG A 163 -3.07 -11.21 -8.01
N ARG A 164 -3.69 -10.49 -7.08
CA ARG A 164 -3.13 -9.26 -6.53
C ARG A 164 -1.86 -9.50 -5.74
N ARG A 165 -1.73 -10.63 -5.03
CA ARG A 165 -0.52 -11.01 -4.32
C ARG A 165 0.67 -11.09 -5.28
N ILE A 166 0.55 -11.84 -6.36
CA ILE A 166 1.60 -11.96 -7.38
C ILE A 166 1.99 -10.60 -7.94
N LEU A 167 1.01 -9.76 -8.29
CA LEU A 167 1.27 -8.42 -8.83
C LEU A 167 1.98 -7.51 -7.82
N MET A 168 1.58 -7.58 -6.54
CA MET A 168 2.21 -6.78 -5.48
C MET A 168 3.60 -7.27 -5.12
N GLU A 169 3.90 -8.55 -5.24
CA GLU A 169 5.26 -9.10 -5.13
C GLU A 169 6.16 -8.58 -6.24
N MET A 170 5.69 -8.54 -7.49
CA MET A 170 6.42 -7.96 -8.63
C MET A 170 6.68 -6.46 -8.42
N TRP A 171 5.68 -5.72 -7.95
CA TRP A 171 5.83 -4.30 -7.62
C TRP A 171 6.83 -4.09 -6.47
N THR A 172 6.74 -4.88 -5.41
CA THR A 172 7.67 -4.83 -4.27
C THR A 172 9.10 -5.12 -4.73
N ALA A 173 9.32 -6.13 -5.56
CA ALA A 173 10.63 -6.45 -6.11
C ALA A 173 11.19 -5.27 -6.94
N HIS A 174 10.38 -4.61 -7.76
CA HIS A 174 10.77 -3.38 -8.45
C HIS A 174 11.17 -2.28 -7.48
N VAL A 175 10.33 -2.01 -6.46
CA VAL A 175 10.52 -0.93 -5.48
C VAL A 175 11.77 -1.14 -4.63
N THR A 176 12.04 -2.36 -4.21
CA THR A 176 13.18 -2.72 -3.35
C THR A 176 14.44 -3.04 -4.14
N GLN A 177 14.36 -3.06 -5.49
CA GLN A 177 15.45 -3.46 -6.39
C GLN A 177 15.99 -4.87 -6.07
N THR A 178 15.15 -5.72 -5.52
CA THR A 178 15.46 -7.13 -5.32
C THR A 178 15.12 -7.90 -6.60
N SER A 179 15.96 -8.89 -6.98
CA SER A 179 15.60 -9.81 -8.06
C SER A 179 14.36 -10.57 -7.63
N ALA A 180 13.27 -10.43 -8.38
CA ALA A 180 12.14 -11.31 -8.22
C ALA A 180 12.62 -12.72 -8.65
N ASP A 181 12.82 -13.60 -7.69
CA ASP A 181 12.94 -15.02 -8.02
C ASP A 181 11.64 -15.39 -8.73
N VAL A 182 11.77 -15.79 -9.99
CA VAL A 182 10.65 -16.21 -10.82
C VAL A 182 10.01 -17.39 -10.10
N ILE A 183 8.90 -17.12 -9.42
CA ILE A 183 8.08 -18.18 -8.85
C ILE A 183 7.53 -18.95 -10.05
N LYS A 184 8.22 -20.04 -10.42
CA LYS A 184 7.69 -21.02 -11.34
C LYS A 184 6.41 -21.54 -10.70
N LEU A 185 5.27 -21.16 -11.26
CA LEU A 185 4.00 -21.81 -10.99
C LEU A 185 4.21 -23.29 -11.24
N ARG A 186 4.27 -24.09 -10.19
CA ARG A 186 4.18 -25.53 -10.28
C ARG A 186 2.77 -25.83 -10.77
N GLY A 187 2.68 -26.32 -12.02
CA GLY A 187 1.48 -26.86 -12.62
C GLY A 187 0.95 -28.08 -11.89
#